data_b64b4b3618812cb3f5d170fd6c60eec0
#
_entry.id   b64b4b3618812cb3f5d170fd6c60eec0
#
_cell.length_a   1.000
_cell.length_b   1.000
_cell.length_c   1.000
_cell.angle_alpha   90.00
_cell.angle_beta   90.00
_cell.angle_gamma   90.00
#
_symmetry.space_group_name_H-M   'P 1'
#
loop_
_entity.id
_entity.type
_entity.pdbx_description
1 polymer ?
#
loop_
_entity_poly.entity_id
_entity_poly.type
_entity_poly.pdbx_seq_one_letter_code
_entity_poly.pdbx_strand_id
1 'polypeptide(L)'
;QTTRITAIAIDLNGKSVATRQRTLPYRNNDAYYQRMNGIINDFAQELAKQGSTVRGVAFCMQGIVSADGQSITFGKIMNNTGLKLNELSHGLNYPSLMIHDSDASAMAELWFDHNLKDAVCIYLERRPRGAVIVDGSLYQGPNQCNGSIEHMTLIPGGNTCYCGQQGCMDTYCSPETLMEDGESLPGFFSVLEQGEQEHRERFSQWLDYVALAVTNIRSVLAVT
;
A
#
# COMPACT_ATOMS: atom_id res chain seq x y z
N GLN A 1 -7.28 9.07 -6.96
CA GLN A 1 -8.52 8.29 -6.75
C GLN A 1 -8.35 6.93 -7.40
N THR A 2 -8.69 5.87 -6.67
CA THR A 2 -8.67 4.52 -7.20
C THR A 2 -9.83 4.36 -8.18
N THR A 3 -9.52 4.17 -9.45
CA THR A 3 -10.51 4.03 -10.53
C THR A 3 -10.71 2.59 -10.97
N ARG A 4 -9.95 1.66 -10.38
CA ARG A 4 -9.86 0.28 -10.85
C ARG A 4 -9.78 -0.69 -9.66
N ILE A 5 -10.43 -1.85 -9.81
CA ILE A 5 -10.24 -3.01 -8.96
C ILE A 5 -9.31 -3.97 -9.69
N THR A 6 -8.37 -4.55 -8.96
CA THR A 6 -7.55 -5.66 -9.42
C THR A 6 -7.76 -6.84 -8.46
N ALA A 7 -8.26 -7.95 -8.96
CA ALA A 7 -8.34 -9.21 -8.25
C ALA A 7 -7.26 -10.15 -8.80
N ILE A 8 -6.47 -10.72 -7.92
CA ILE A 8 -5.39 -11.66 -8.25
C ILE A 8 -5.68 -12.97 -7.52
N ALA A 9 -5.74 -14.06 -8.25
CA ALA A 9 -5.79 -15.40 -7.68
C ALA A 9 -4.36 -15.92 -7.54
N ILE A 10 -3.99 -16.33 -6.33
CA ILE A 10 -2.69 -16.94 -6.03
C ILE A 10 -2.93 -18.35 -5.48
N ASP A 11 -2.05 -19.27 -5.80
CA ASP A 11 -2.07 -20.62 -5.23
C ASP A 11 -1.35 -20.66 -3.87
N LEU A 12 -1.35 -21.82 -3.21
CA LEU A 12 -0.70 -22.01 -1.91
C LEU A 12 0.84 -21.93 -1.97
N ASN A 13 1.43 -21.86 -3.16
CA ASN A 13 2.87 -21.63 -3.34
C ASN A 13 3.18 -20.15 -3.64
N GLY A 14 2.17 -19.26 -3.59
CA GLY A 14 2.34 -17.84 -3.89
C GLY A 14 2.37 -17.52 -5.40
N LYS A 15 2.14 -18.50 -6.28
CA LYS A 15 2.13 -18.29 -7.73
C LYS A 15 0.81 -17.65 -8.17
N SER A 16 0.89 -16.58 -8.96
CA SER A 16 -0.27 -15.98 -9.60
C SER A 16 -0.88 -16.96 -10.62
N VAL A 17 -2.14 -17.32 -10.39
CA VAL A 17 -2.91 -18.23 -11.26
C VAL A 17 -3.68 -17.45 -12.31
N ALA A 18 -4.30 -16.35 -11.91
CA ALA A 18 -5.09 -15.50 -12.79
C ALA A 18 -5.21 -14.08 -12.21
N THR A 19 -5.43 -13.12 -13.09
CA THR A 19 -5.66 -11.72 -12.71
C THR A 19 -6.88 -11.17 -13.43
N ARG A 20 -7.70 -10.41 -12.73
CA ARG A 20 -8.84 -9.70 -13.28
C ARG A 20 -8.78 -8.24 -12.90
N GLN A 21 -8.91 -7.36 -13.89
CA GLN A 21 -9.02 -5.93 -13.67
C GLN A 21 -10.37 -5.41 -14.20
N ARG A 22 -10.98 -4.50 -13.45
CA ARG A 22 -12.22 -3.81 -13.83
C ARG A 22 -12.17 -2.35 -13.43
N THR A 23 -12.62 -1.49 -14.30
CA THR A 23 -12.83 -0.07 -13.97
C THR A 23 -14.05 0.03 -13.08
N LEU A 24 -13.83 0.42 -11.83
CA LEU A 24 -14.85 0.70 -10.85
C LEU A 24 -14.32 1.80 -9.93
N PRO A 25 -14.67 3.08 -10.16
CA PRO A 25 -14.23 4.18 -9.32
C PRO A 25 -14.69 3.96 -7.88
N TYR A 26 -13.73 4.03 -6.97
CA TYR A 26 -13.98 3.77 -5.55
C TYR A 26 -15.03 4.74 -4.99
N ARG A 27 -15.96 4.19 -4.23
CA ARG A 27 -16.91 4.90 -3.38
C ARG A 27 -17.11 4.12 -2.09
N ASN A 28 -17.07 4.80 -0.96
CA ASN A 28 -17.36 4.17 0.33
C ASN A 28 -18.88 4.06 0.52
N ASN A 29 -19.52 3.09 -0.13
CA ASN A 29 -20.95 2.79 0.00
C ASN A 29 -21.29 1.35 -0.40
N ASP A 30 -22.45 0.88 0.04
CA ASP A 30 -22.93 -0.49 -0.18
C ASP A 30 -23.02 -0.85 -1.66
N ALA A 31 -23.47 0.05 -2.52
CA ALA A 31 -23.60 -0.21 -3.95
C ALA A 31 -22.25 -0.51 -4.61
N TYR A 32 -21.20 0.17 -4.16
CA TYR A 32 -19.83 -0.12 -4.60
C TYR A 32 -19.39 -1.51 -4.15
N TYR A 33 -19.59 -1.83 -2.86
CA TYR A 33 -19.16 -3.12 -2.31
C TYR A 33 -19.93 -4.29 -2.92
N GLN A 34 -21.22 -4.16 -3.16
CA GLN A 34 -22.01 -5.16 -3.87
C GLN A 34 -21.49 -5.42 -5.30
N ARG A 35 -21.16 -4.36 -6.05
CA ARG A 35 -20.58 -4.49 -7.39
C ARG A 35 -19.20 -5.14 -7.36
N MET A 36 -18.36 -4.75 -6.43
CA MET A 36 -17.04 -5.34 -6.23
C MET A 36 -17.16 -6.83 -5.91
N ASN A 37 -18.04 -7.20 -4.98
CA ASN A 37 -18.25 -8.58 -4.57
C ASN A 37 -18.87 -9.43 -5.71
N GLY A 38 -19.72 -8.84 -6.56
CA GLY A 38 -20.15 -9.47 -7.80
C GLY A 38 -18.99 -9.84 -8.72
N ILE A 39 -18.05 -8.90 -8.94
CA ILE A 39 -16.83 -9.15 -9.74
C ILE A 39 -15.98 -10.28 -9.14
N ILE A 40 -15.84 -10.32 -7.81
CA ILE A 40 -15.07 -11.36 -7.10
C ILE A 40 -15.76 -12.72 -7.23
N ASN A 41 -17.09 -12.78 -7.05
CA ASN A 41 -17.85 -14.02 -7.19
C ASN A 41 -17.78 -14.58 -8.62
N ASP A 42 -17.93 -13.73 -9.65
CA ASP A 42 -17.79 -14.13 -11.05
C ASP A 42 -16.37 -14.67 -11.33
N PHE A 43 -15.35 -14.00 -10.80
CA PHE A 43 -13.97 -14.46 -10.96
C PHE A 43 -13.73 -15.80 -10.26
N ALA A 44 -14.24 -15.98 -9.05
CA ALA A 44 -14.16 -17.23 -8.31
C ALA A 44 -14.88 -18.39 -9.03
N GLN A 45 -16.03 -18.13 -9.66
CA GLN A 45 -16.75 -19.13 -10.46
C GLN A 45 -15.96 -19.55 -11.71
N GLU A 46 -15.28 -18.62 -12.36
CA GLU A 46 -14.41 -18.95 -13.51
C GLU A 46 -13.23 -19.82 -13.08
N LEU A 47 -12.59 -19.50 -11.94
CA LEU A 47 -11.53 -20.32 -11.37
C LEU A 47 -12.03 -21.73 -11.03
N ALA A 48 -13.24 -21.85 -10.49
CA ALA A 48 -13.85 -23.15 -10.19
C ALA A 48 -14.10 -24.00 -11.45
N LYS A 49 -14.52 -23.38 -12.56
CA LYS A 49 -14.68 -24.07 -13.86
C LYS A 49 -13.35 -24.58 -14.41
N GLN A 50 -12.22 -23.98 -14.00
CA GLN A 50 -10.87 -24.41 -14.34
C GLN A 50 -10.26 -25.42 -13.35
N GLY A 51 -11.08 -25.93 -12.41
CA GLY A 51 -10.67 -26.91 -11.42
C GLY A 51 -10.00 -26.33 -10.16
N SER A 52 -9.99 -25.00 -9.99
CA SER A 52 -9.43 -24.34 -8.80
C SER A 52 -10.48 -24.17 -7.72
N THR A 53 -10.09 -24.30 -6.45
CA THR A 53 -10.96 -24.03 -5.30
C THR A 53 -10.51 -22.78 -4.58
N VAL A 54 -11.34 -21.74 -4.57
CA VAL A 54 -11.08 -20.51 -3.79
C VAL A 54 -11.25 -20.80 -2.30
N ARG A 55 -10.22 -20.56 -1.51
CA ARG A 55 -10.18 -20.83 -0.07
C ARG A 55 -10.53 -19.61 0.78
N GLY A 56 -10.34 -18.42 0.26
CA GLY A 56 -10.62 -17.16 0.94
C GLY A 56 -10.35 -15.96 0.06
N VAL A 57 -10.72 -14.78 0.56
CA VAL A 57 -10.53 -13.48 -0.10
C VAL A 57 -9.83 -12.53 0.86
N ALA A 58 -8.71 -11.95 0.43
CA ALA A 58 -8.02 -10.89 1.15
C ALA A 58 -8.28 -9.54 0.47
N PHE A 59 -8.74 -8.58 1.24
CA PHE A 59 -8.92 -7.20 0.80
C PHE A 59 -7.71 -6.36 1.22
N CYS A 60 -6.83 -6.08 0.26
CA CYS A 60 -5.69 -5.18 0.47
C CYS A 60 -6.16 -3.74 0.29
N MET A 61 -6.14 -2.95 1.34
CA MET A 61 -6.72 -1.60 1.34
C MET A 61 -5.77 -0.57 1.95
N GLN A 62 -5.91 0.66 1.48
CA GLN A 62 -5.33 1.81 2.18
C GLN A 62 -6.16 2.12 3.44
N GLY A 63 -5.47 2.31 4.54
CA GLY A 63 -6.04 2.59 5.84
C GLY A 63 -5.56 1.61 6.90
N ILE A 64 -5.46 2.10 8.14
CA ILE A 64 -5.01 1.29 9.26
C ILE A 64 -6.15 0.34 9.65
N VAL A 65 -5.85 -0.95 9.62
CA VAL A 65 -6.79 -2.02 10.01
C VAL A 65 -6.73 -2.18 11.53
N SER A 66 -7.88 -2.42 12.17
CA SER A 66 -7.95 -2.71 13.61
C SER A 66 -7.22 -4.01 13.97
N ALA A 67 -6.79 -4.16 15.23
CA ALA A 67 -6.05 -5.32 15.70
C ALA A 67 -6.80 -6.66 15.53
N ASP A 68 -8.13 -6.62 15.55
CA ASP A 68 -8.98 -7.78 15.28
C ASP A 68 -9.25 -8.02 13.78
N GLY A 69 -8.73 -7.17 12.89
CA GLY A 69 -8.93 -7.25 11.45
C GLY A 69 -10.34 -6.92 10.97
N GLN A 70 -11.20 -6.36 11.86
CA GLN A 70 -12.63 -6.22 11.58
C GLN A 70 -13.04 -4.85 11.06
N SER A 71 -12.16 -3.84 11.13
CA SER A 71 -12.50 -2.48 10.68
C SER A 71 -11.28 -1.65 10.28
N ILE A 72 -11.53 -0.57 9.54
CA ILE A 72 -10.54 0.47 9.27
C ILE A 72 -10.63 1.53 10.38
N THR A 73 -9.59 1.66 11.17
CA THR A 73 -9.53 2.63 12.28
C THR A 73 -9.15 4.04 11.80
N PHE A 74 -8.36 4.13 10.72
CA PHE A 74 -7.96 5.39 10.10
C PHE A 74 -7.80 5.22 8.59
N GLY A 75 -8.54 6.00 7.81
CA GLY A 75 -8.57 5.86 6.35
C GLY A 75 -8.93 7.17 5.65
N LYS A 76 -8.12 8.25 5.83
CA LYS A 76 -8.38 9.57 5.27
C LYS A 76 -8.30 9.60 3.74
N ILE A 77 -7.34 8.88 3.14
CA ILE A 77 -7.11 8.94 1.68
C ILE A 77 -8.32 8.40 0.92
N MET A 78 -8.88 7.29 1.38
CA MET A 78 -10.04 6.65 0.77
C MET A 78 -11.37 7.03 1.43
N ASN A 79 -11.33 7.88 2.45
CA ASN A 79 -12.52 8.22 3.24
C ASN A 79 -13.29 6.97 3.71
N ASN A 80 -12.55 5.97 4.21
CA ASN A 80 -13.09 4.67 4.61
C ASN A 80 -12.90 4.37 6.10
N THR A 81 -12.62 5.37 6.92
CA THR A 81 -12.58 5.21 8.38
C THR A 81 -13.93 4.69 8.87
N GLY A 82 -13.89 3.64 9.70
CA GLY A 82 -15.08 2.96 10.24
C GLY A 82 -15.64 1.86 9.34
N LEU A 83 -15.14 1.66 8.11
CA LEU A 83 -15.55 0.56 7.24
C LEU A 83 -15.29 -0.78 7.95
N LYS A 84 -16.31 -1.64 8.00
CA LYS A 84 -16.24 -2.95 8.62
C LYS A 84 -16.03 -4.06 7.60
N LEU A 85 -15.34 -5.13 8.00
CA LEU A 85 -15.12 -6.29 7.15
C LEU A 85 -16.41 -6.94 6.67
N ASN A 86 -17.43 -7.03 7.53
CA ASN A 86 -18.72 -7.59 7.15
C ASN A 86 -19.48 -6.76 6.10
N GLU A 87 -19.31 -5.43 6.08
CA GLU A 87 -19.85 -4.55 5.05
C GLU A 87 -19.10 -4.76 3.73
N LEU A 88 -17.77 -4.79 3.83
CA LEU A 88 -16.88 -4.99 2.69
C LEU A 88 -17.08 -6.33 2.00
N SER A 89 -17.28 -7.41 2.76
CA SER A 89 -17.42 -8.79 2.26
C SER A 89 -18.87 -9.26 2.11
N HIS A 90 -19.85 -8.37 2.28
CA HIS A 90 -21.26 -8.73 2.18
C HIS A 90 -21.60 -9.37 0.83
N GLY A 91 -22.19 -10.57 0.85
CA GLY A 91 -22.52 -11.34 -0.35
C GLY A 91 -21.37 -12.20 -0.91
N LEU A 92 -20.24 -12.31 -0.22
CA LEU A 92 -19.20 -13.29 -0.50
C LEU A 92 -19.44 -14.56 0.34
N ASN A 93 -19.26 -15.73 -0.28
CA ASN A 93 -19.37 -17.05 0.38
C ASN A 93 -17.99 -17.62 0.74
N TYR A 94 -17.01 -16.76 0.98
CA TYR A 94 -15.64 -17.15 1.29
C TYR A 94 -15.20 -16.50 2.60
N PRO A 95 -14.40 -17.21 3.42
CA PRO A 95 -13.68 -16.55 4.51
C PRO A 95 -12.95 -15.32 3.98
N SER A 96 -13.10 -14.21 4.65
CA SER A 96 -12.53 -12.94 4.19
C SER A 96 -11.70 -12.29 5.29
N LEU A 97 -10.66 -11.59 4.89
CA LEU A 97 -9.84 -10.76 5.78
C LEU A 97 -9.56 -9.40 5.15
N MET A 98 -9.24 -8.46 5.99
CA MET A 98 -8.82 -7.12 5.61
C MET A 98 -7.37 -6.93 6.05
N ILE A 99 -6.54 -6.38 5.17
CA ILE A 99 -5.11 -6.15 5.45
C ILE A 99 -4.69 -4.80 4.86
N HIS A 100 -3.81 -4.11 5.58
CA HIS A 100 -3.17 -2.91 5.05
C HIS A 100 -2.27 -3.26 3.86
N ASP A 101 -2.24 -2.44 2.85
CA ASP A 101 -1.56 -2.76 1.58
C ASP A 101 -0.03 -2.91 1.72
N SER A 102 0.63 -2.11 2.57
CA SER A 102 2.06 -2.29 2.85
C SER A 102 2.35 -3.56 3.66
N ASP A 103 1.45 -3.95 4.57
CA ASP A 103 1.57 -5.20 5.33
C ASP A 103 1.47 -6.41 4.40
N ALA A 104 0.52 -6.38 3.45
CA ALA A 104 0.38 -7.43 2.44
C ALA A 104 1.65 -7.56 1.59
N SER A 105 2.28 -6.44 1.22
CA SER A 105 3.52 -6.45 0.47
C SER A 105 4.68 -7.03 1.28
N ALA A 106 4.83 -6.66 2.55
CA ALA A 106 5.86 -7.20 3.43
C ALA A 106 5.65 -8.70 3.75
N MET A 107 4.41 -9.14 3.87
CA MET A 107 4.10 -10.57 3.99
C MET A 107 4.52 -11.35 2.75
N ALA A 108 4.44 -10.76 1.55
CA ALA A 108 4.94 -11.39 0.35
C ALA A 108 6.47 -11.53 0.37
N GLU A 109 7.20 -10.52 0.84
CA GLU A 109 8.66 -10.62 1.03
C GLU A 109 9.03 -11.76 1.99
N LEU A 110 8.35 -11.84 3.15
CA LEU A 110 8.54 -12.93 4.12
C LEU A 110 8.19 -14.30 3.54
N TRP A 111 7.20 -14.39 2.66
CA TRP A 111 6.81 -15.63 2.03
C TRP A 111 7.87 -16.18 1.06
N PHE A 112 8.52 -15.29 0.31
CA PHE A 112 9.50 -15.67 -0.70
C PHE A 112 10.94 -15.73 -0.16
N ASP A 113 11.26 -15.00 0.92
CA ASP A 113 12.58 -15.05 1.59
C ASP A 113 12.44 -15.46 3.05
N HIS A 114 12.59 -16.76 3.30
CA HIS A 114 12.54 -17.33 4.65
C HIS A 114 13.77 -16.97 5.53
N ASN A 115 14.80 -16.35 4.97
CA ASN A 115 15.96 -15.87 5.73
C ASN A 115 15.77 -14.43 6.23
N LEU A 116 14.75 -13.74 5.74
CA LEU A 116 14.45 -12.37 6.15
C LEU A 116 13.94 -12.36 7.59
N LYS A 117 14.73 -11.81 8.51
CA LYS A 117 14.40 -11.74 9.94
C LYS A 117 14.07 -10.33 10.40
N ASP A 118 14.98 -9.39 10.15
CA ASP A 118 14.86 -8.01 10.57
C ASP A 118 15.02 -7.11 9.37
N ALA A 119 13.96 -6.38 9.03
CA ALA A 119 13.95 -5.52 7.85
C ALA A 119 12.93 -4.37 7.99
N VAL A 120 13.19 -3.33 7.23
CA VAL A 120 12.19 -2.31 6.93
C VAL A 120 11.93 -2.32 5.44
N CYS A 121 10.70 -2.61 5.08
CA CYS A 121 10.23 -2.49 3.71
C CYS A 121 9.79 -1.05 3.46
N ILE A 122 10.37 -0.39 2.47
CA ILE A 122 10.00 0.96 2.06
C ILE A 122 9.49 0.89 0.63
N TYR A 123 8.24 1.26 0.43
CA TYR A 123 7.59 1.26 -0.87
C TYR A 123 7.46 2.69 -1.37
N LEU A 124 8.30 3.05 -2.34
CA LEU A 124 8.32 4.36 -2.99
C LEU A 124 7.40 4.37 -4.21
N GLU A 125 6.12 4.12 -3.98
CA GLU A 125 5.09 4.28 -4.99
C GLU A 125 4.58 5.73 -5.03
N ARG A 126 3.38 5.94 -5.55
CA ARG A 126 2.75 7.27 -5.59
C ARG A 126 2.80 8.00 -4.25
N ARG A 127 2.65 7.26 -3.14
CA ARG A 127 2.91 7.72 -1.78
C ARG A 127 3.84 6.74 -1.10
N PRO A 128 4.87 7.21 -0.40
CA PRO A 128 5.71 6.35 0.41
C PRO A 128 4.87 5.58 1.44
N ARG A 129 5.22 4.34 1.64
CA ARG A 129 4.62 3.46 2.65
C ARG A 129 5.69 2.54 3.18
N GLY A 130 5.45 1.93 4.33
CA GLY A 130 6.39 0.97 4.86
C GLY A 130 5.74 -0.12 5.68
N ALA A 131 6.58 -1.10 6.01
CA ALA A 131 6.30 -2.14 6.97
C ALA A 131 7.58 -2.53 7.68
N VAL A 132 7.47 -2.98 8.91
CA VAL A 132 8.59 -3.40 9.75
C VAL A 132 8.48 -4.90 10.00
N ILE A 133 9.59 -5.60 9.80
CA ILE A 133 9.73 -7.03 10.06
C ILE A 133 10.72 -7.18 11.22
N VAL A 134 10.35 -7.95 12.25
CA VAL A 134 11.17 -8.26 13.40
C VAL A 134 11.04 -9.77 13.70
N ASP A 135 12.16 -10.44 13.91
CA ASP A 135 12.20 -11.88 14.17
C ASP A 135 11.41 -12.72 13.13
N GLY A 136 11.50 -12.35 11.87
CA GLY A 136 10.80 -13.05 10.77
C GLY A 136 9.28 -12.89 10.77
N SER A 137 8.78 -11.89 11.44
CA SER A 137 7.34 -11.61 11.55
C SER A 137 7.04 -10.13 11.33
N LEU A 138 5.87 -9.85 10.74
CA LEU A 138 5.42 -8.48 10.56
C LEU A 138 5.17 -7.84 11.93
N TYR A 139 5.84 -6.72 12.20
CA TYR A 139 5.68 -5.98 13.44
C TYR A 139 4.63 -4.88 13.30
N GLN A 140 3.46 -5.11 13.85
CA GLN A 140 2.32 -4.18 13.76
C GLN A 140 2.16 -3.26 14.97
N GLY A 141 2.83 -3.57 16.09
CA GLY A 141 2.67 -2.85 17.36
C GLY A 141 1.26 -2.93 17.95
N PRO A 142 1.05 -2.36 19.14
CA PRO A 142 -0.21 -2.49 19.85
C PRO A 142 -1.40 -1.79 19.16
N ASN A 143 -1.13 -0.78 18.34
CA ASN A 143 -2.16 0.03 17.66
C ASN A 143 -2.25 -0.24 16.17
N GLN A 144 -1.60 -1.28 15.66
CA GLN A 144 -1.54 -1.63 14.23
C GLN A 144 -1.03 -0.47 13.33
N CYS A 145 -0.31 0.49 13.91
CA CYS A 145 0.19 1.68 13.21
C CYS A 145 1.68 1.60 12.89
N ASN A 146 2.34 0.51 13.22
CA ASN A 146 3.76 0.36 12.95
C ASN A 146 3.98 0.17 11.45
N GLY A 147 5.02 0.83 10.93
CA GLY A 147 5.26 0.86 9.51
C GLY A 147 4.70 2.09 8.79
N SER A 148 3.95 2.95 9.49
CA SER A 148 3.53 4.27 8.95
C SER A 148 4.72 5.24 8.90
N ILE A 149 5.83 4.78 8.30
CA ILE A 149 7.09 5.54 8.20
C ILE A 149 6.92 6.83 7.39
N GLU A 150 5.94 6.88 6.51
CA GLU A 150 5.60 8.05 5.71
C GLU A 150 5.23 9.28 6.55
N HIS A 151 4.84 9.06 7.81
CA HIS A 151 4.52 10.16 8.74
C HIS A 151 5.67 10.53 9.68
N MET A 152 6.84 9.92 9.52
CA MET A 152 8.05 10.37 10.20
C MET A 152 8.39 11.80 9.77
N THR A 153 8.61 12.70 10.74
CA THR A 153 8.98 14.08 10.46
C THR A 153 10.42 14.13 9.94
N LEU A 154 10.61 14.55 8.71
CA LEU A 154 11.93 14.83 8.13
C LEU A 154 12.33 16.28 8.32
N ILE A 155 11.41 17.21 8.10
CA ILE A 155 11.66 18.67 8.12
C ILE A 155 10.69 19.30 9.11
N PRO A 156 11.13 19.62 10.35
CA PRO A 156 10.28 20.26 11.33
C PRO A 156 9.67 21.58 10.80
N GLY A 157 8.34 21.72 10.92
CA GLY A 157 7.63 22.90 10.43
C GLY A 157 7.52 23.01 8.89
N GLY A 158 7.87 21.93 8.16
CA GLY A 158 7.82 21.90 6.71
C GLY A 158 6.42 21.70 6.13
N ASN A 159 6.32 21.06 4.96
CA ASN A 159 5.08 20.89 4.21
C ASN A 159 3.97 20.21 5.02
N THR A 160 2.73 20.67 4.86
CA THR A 160 1.57 20.08 5.54
C THR A 160 1.22 18.71 4.92
N CYS A 161 1.19 17.69 5.74
CA CYS A 161 0.81 16.34 5.35
C CYS A 161 -0.71 16.14 5.49
N TYR A 162 -1.27 15.22 4.70
CA TYR A 162 -2.69 14.85 4.79
C TYR A 162 -3.09 14.27 6.15
N CYS A 163 -2.13 13.75 6.94
CA CYS A 163 -2.39 13.29 8.31
C CYS A 163 -2.66 14.45 9.28
N GLY A 164 -2.33 15.68 8.91
CA GLY A 164 -2.48 16.90 9.70
C GLY A 164 -1.20 17.37 10.38
N GLN A 165 -0.11 16.62 10.29
CA GLN A 165 1.22 17.01 10.76
C GLN A 165 1.97 17.82 9.69
N GLN A 166 3.09 18.43 10.09
CA GLN A 166 3.99 19.13 9.15
C GLN A 166 5.33 18.40 9.06
N GLY A 167 5.91 18.42 7.85
CA GLY A 167 7.25 17.91 7.61
C GLY A 167 7.36 16.40 7.47
N CYS A 168 6.27 15.68 7.27
CA CYS A 168 6.28 14.23 7.11
C CYS A 168 7.06 13.79 5.86
N MET A 169 7.70 12.62 5.94
CA MET A 169 8.39 11.96 4.82
C MET A 169 7.53 11.92 3.54
N ASP A 170 6.23 11.64 3.66
CA ASP A 170 5.29 11.61 2.53
C ASP A 170 5.35 12.88 1.66
N THR A 171 5.54 14.04 2.27
CA THR A 171 5.53 15.33 1.57
C THR A 171 6.85 15.68 0.88
N TYR A 172 7.89 14.88 1.04
CA TYR A 172 9.21 15.07 0.44
C TYR A 172 9.68 13.87 -0.39
N CYS A 173 9.33 12.65 0.04
CA CYS A 173 9.79 11.41 -0.60
C CYS A 173 8.74 10.80 -1.53
N SER A 174 7.55 11.37 -1.66
CA SER A 174 6.59 10.96 -2.69
C SER A 174 7.17 11.22 -4.07
N PRO A 175 7.14 10.26 -5.01
CA PRO A 175 7.51 10.53 -6.40
C PRO A 175 6.67 11.65 -7.05
N GLU A 176 5.47 11.94 -6.52
CA GLU A 176 4.64 13.06 -6.99
C GLU A 176 5.33 14.43 -6.77
N THR A 177 6.23 14.53 -5.78
CA THR A 177 6.97 15.77 -5.50
C THR A 177 8.06 16.08 -6.54
N LEU A 178 8.38 15.13 -7.41
CA LEU A 178 9.27 15.36 -8.55
C LEU A 178 8.60 16.16 -9.66
N MET A 179 7.27 16.14 -9.72
CA MET A 179 6.50 16.72 -10.82
C MET A 179 6.08 18.15 -10.52
N GLU A 180 6.15 18.99 -11.53
CA GLU A 180 5.50 20.30 -11.58
C GLU A 180 4.16 20.25 -12.29
N ASP A 181 3.44 21.38 -12.29
CA ASP A 181 2.13 21.48 -12.93
C ASP A 181 2.20 21.11 -14.42
N GLY A 182 1.40 20.12 -14.79
CA GLY A 182 1.33 19.61 -16.17
C GLY A 182 2.32 18.49 -16.50
N GLU A 183 3.23 18.14 -15.61
CA GLU A 183 4.15 17.03 -15.80
C GLU A 183 3.49 15.68 -15.40
N SER A 184 3.95 14.63 -16.02
CA SER A 184 3.69 13.25 -15.60
C SER A 184 4.98 12.59 -15.14
N LEU A 185 4.89 11.63 -14.22
CA LEU A 185 6.10 10.93 -13.74
C LEU A 185 6.90 10.26 -14.86
N PRO A 186 6.29 9.57 -15.84
CA PRO A 186 7.03 9.09 -17.02
C PRO A 186 7.66 10.22 -17.84
N GLY A 187 6.98 11.36 -17.96
CA GLY A 187 7.51 12.54 -18.66
C GLY A 187 8.73 13.11 -17.96
N PHE A 188 8.67 13.26 -16.64
CA PHE A 188 9.79 13.70 -15.82
C PHE A 188 11.03 12.83 -16.04
N PHE A 189 10.91 11.50 -15.96
CA PHE A 189 12.04 10.60 -16.17
C PHE A 189 12.55 10.63 -17.60
N SER A 190 11.69 10.79 -18.61
CA SER A 190 12.13 10.93 -20.00
C SER A 190 12.98 12.18 -20.21
N VAL A 191 12.65 13.31 -19.59
CA VAL A 191 13.45 14.55 -19.64
C VAL A 191 14.74 14.42 -18.83
N LEU A 192 14.67 13.78 -17.66
CA LEU A 192 15.85 13.49 -16.82
C LEU A 192 16.89 12.66 -17.58
N GLU A 193 16.47 11.63 -18.33
CA GLU A 193 17.35 10.79 -19.15
C GLU A 193 18.03 11.58 -20.26
N GLN A 194 17.40 12.63 -20.78
CA GLN A 194 18.00 13.55 -21.77
C GLN A 194 19.04 14.48 -21.13
N GLY A 195 19.16 14.48 -19.81
CA GLY A 195 20.19 15.21 -19.07
C GLY A 195 19.85 16.65 -18.78
N GLU A 196 18.59 17.02 -18.80
CA GLU A 196 18.13 18.35 -18.50
C GLU A 196 18.48 18.71 -17.03
N GLN A 197 19.05 19.91 -16.83
CA GLN A 197 19.71 20.27 -15.57
C GLN A 197 18.72 20.43 -14.42
N GLU A 198 17.60 21.07 -14.65
CA GLU A 198 16.59 21.31 -13.61
C GLU A 198 15.96 20.00 -13.10
N HIS A 199 15.70 19.04 -13.98
CA HIS A 199 15.21 17.71 -13.62
C HIS A 199 16.25 16.94 -12.81
N ARG A 200 17.54 17.09 -13.14
CA ARG A 200 18.63 16.51 -12.35
C ARG A 200 18.70 17.10 -10.94
N GLU A 201 18.53 18.40 -10.79
CA GLU A 201 18.55 19.08 -9.49
C GLU A 201 17.36 18.65 -8.65
N ARG A 202 16.16 18.64 -9.21
CA ARG A 202 14.93 18.13 -8.52
C ARG A 202 15.08 16.67 -8.10
N PHE A 203 15.62 15.82 -8.98
CA PHE A 203 15.83 14.42 -8.65
C PHE A 203 16.91 14.23 -7.57
N SER A 204 18.01 14.99 -7.62
CA SER A 204 19.07 14.96 -6.60
C SER A 204 18.51 15.36 -5.24
N GLN A 205 17.74 16.43 -5.17
CA GLN A 205 17.10 16.88 -3.92
C GLN A 205 16.14 15.84 -3.37
N TRP A 206 15.34 15.21 -4.24
CA TRP A 206 14.45 14.13 -3.84
C TRP A 206 15.21 12.92 -3.27
N LEU A 207 16.34 12.54 -3.89
CA LEU A 207 17.22 11.49 -3.38
C LEU A 207 17.81 11.83 -2.01
N ASP A 208 18.17 13.09 -1.76
CA ASP A 208 18.66 13.54 -0.46
C ASP A 208 17.60 13.33 0.64
N TYR A 209 16.33 13.64 0.36
CA TYR A 209 15.24 13.38 1.31
C TYR A 209 15.02 11.88 1.53
N VAL A 210 15.07 11.07 0.49
CA VAL A 210 14.95 9.61 0.61
C VAL A 210 16.13 9.05 1.43
N ALA A 211 17.35 9.50 1.17
CA ALA A 211 18.55 9.09 1.92
C ALA A 211 18.46 9.48 3.40
N LEU A 212 17.97 10.69 3.69
CA LEU A 212 17.71 11.12 5.08
C LEU A 212 16.68 10.23 5.77
N ALA A 213 15.58 9.92 5.09
CA ALA A 213 14.55 9.03 5.63
C ALA A 213 15.10 7.64 5.95
N VAL A 214 15.81 7.03 5.00
CA VAL A 214 16.44 5.71 5.18
C VAL A 214 17.45 5.74 6.34
N THR A 215 18.27 6.78 6.43
CA THR A 215 19.24 6.93 7.52
C THR A 215 18.57 7.00 8.89
N ASN A 216 17.49 7.76 9.02
CA ASN A 216 16.75 7.88 10.26
C ASN A 216 16.10 6.54 10.66
N ILE A 217 15.47 5.85 9.72
CA ILE A 217 14.84 4.55 9.95
C ILE A 217 15.90 3.53 10.39
N ARG A 218 17.03 3.45 9.68
CA ARG A 218 18.13 2.57 10.01
C ARG A 218 18.66 2.82 11.42
N SER A 219 18.80 4.07 11.82
CA SER A 219 19.31 4.45 13.14
C SER A 219 18.38 4.04 14.29
N VAL A 220 17.07 3.99 14.04
CA VAL A 220 16.07 3.62 15.06
C VAL A 220 15.87 2.11 15.14
N LEU A 221 15.83 1.42 14.01
CA LEU A 221 15.48 0.00 13.94
C LEU A 221 16.69 -0.92 13.83
N ALA A 222 17.90 -0.36 13.77
CA ALA A 222 19.18 -1.09 13.74
C ALA A 222 19.23 -2.20 12.66
N VAL A 223 18.48 -2.05 11.58
CA VAL A 223 18.53 -2.96 10.42
C VAL A 223 19.81 -2.73 9.63
N THR A 224 20.43 -3.80 9.18
CA THR A 224 21.72 -3.78 8.45
C THR A 224 21.52 -3.65 6.95
#